data_87a0ab412c35ec30e1588540520bf721
#
_entry.id   87a0ab412c35ec30e1588540520bf721
#
_cell.length_a   1.000
_cell.length_b   1.000
_cell.length_c   1.000
_cell.angle_alpha   90.00
_cell.angle_beta   90.00
_cell.angle_gamma   90.00
#
_symmetry.space_group_name_H-M   'P 1'
#
loop_
_entity.id
_entity.type
_entity.pdbx_description
1 polymer ?
#
loop_
_entity_poly.entity_id
_entity_poly.type
_entity_poly.pdbx_seq_one_letter_code
_entity_poly.pdbx_strand_id
1 'polypeptide(L)'
;MQLAVAALLSAALMWASFPPANLGFLVFIAPVPFLWALRRVTSRREAVLVGLIFGTAFFGGMLWWIFIVGAVAWFPLIATLAAYAVAYSLLMYLVRLWSPLLWWAVAVGGWSAWEFLRSRWPVGGFPWGGVGFPIGTIPGARGAAQWIGPTGWAVLVIAFAAGVVLLAEEEKDRRPLEATVAVILVLSALGLALGPQAEGQGIRVAIVQGGSPCPREHCADETEMIYDAHLGLTRTIAPGSVDLVVWAESSFGGSFNPSFNPEVKAQMGTEAARIGAYLVAGGSRPAGEFWDNYNIVFAPDGSVVGEYMKRHPVPFGEYVPMRDLLRFIPQLAQVPRDMRRGTQAVVFPMAIGETTFRLGSVISFEGAFPRYMRSEVKAGAQVIVVATNESSYGRGPASDQLIG
;
A
#
# COMPACT_ATOMS: atom_id res chain seq x y z
N MET A 1 15.18 -17.62 -26.71
CA MET A 1 14.00 -16.87 -27.16
C MET A 1 12.73 -17.25 -26.36
N GLN A 2 12.33 -18.53 -26.28
CA GLN A 2 11.12 -18.98 -25.58
C GLN A 2 11.06 -18.57 -24.10
N LEU A 3 12.17 -18.68 -23.34
CA LEU A 3 12.22 -18.30 -21.92
C LEU A 3 12.00 -16.81 -21.71
N ALA A 4 12.55 -15.96 -22.59
CA ALA A 4 12.33 -14.52 -22.53
C ALA A 4 10.87 -14.13 -22.84
N VAL A 5 10.27 -14.79 -23.84
CA VAL A 5 8.84 -14.60 -24.18
C VAL A 5 7.95 -15.00 -23.00
N ALA A 6 8.24 -16.13 -22.35
CA ALA A 6 7.50 -16.57 -21.17
C ALA A 6 7.62 -15.59 -20.00
N ALA A 7 8.81 -15.02 -19.75
CA ALA A 7 9.01 -14.00 -18.73
C ALA A 7 8.22 -12.72 -19.04
N LEU A 8 8.22 -12.25 -20.30
CA LEU A 8 7.46 -11.08 -20.73
C LEU A 8 5.93 -11.33 -20.65
N LEU A 9 5.48 -12.51 -21.07
CA LEU A 9 4.07 -12.89 -20.97
C LEU A 9 3.61 -12.89 -19.51
N SER A 10 4.41 -13.48 -18.62
CA SER A 10 4.11 -13.48 -17.19
C SER A 10 4.04 -12.06 -16.62
N ALA A 11 5.01 -11.20 -16.98
CA ALA A 11 5.01 -9.80 -16.57
C ALA A 11 3.77 -9.03 -17.06
N ALA A 12 3.36 -9.25 -18.30
CA ALA A 12 2.17 -8.62 -18.87
C ALA A 12 0.87 -9.09 -18.18
N LEU A 13 0.72 -10.39 -17.92
CA LEU A 13 -0.42 -10.94 -17.19
C LEU A 13 -0.45 -10.45 -15.74
N MET A 14 0.70 -10.38 -15.09
CA MET A 14 0.83 -9.82 -13.74
C MET A 14 0.40 -8.35 -13.74
N TRP A 15 0.91 -7.54 -14.67
CA TRP A 15 0.51 -6.14 -14.78
C TRP A 15 -0.99 -5.98 -15.02
N ALA A 16 -1.59 -6.79 -15.91
CA ALA A 16 -3.03 -6.75 -16.17
C ALA A 16 -3.89 -7.17 -14.96
N SER A 17 -3.31 -7.86 -13.98
CA SER A 17 -4.00 -8.22 -12.73
C SER A 17 -4.23 -7.01 -11.82
N PHE A 18 -3.44 -5.94 -11.96
CA PHE A 18 -3.52 -4.72 -11.16
C PHE A 18 -4.24 -3.59 -11.91
N PRO A 19 -4.66 -2.51 -11.21
CA PRO A 19 -5.13 -1.30 -11.88
C PRO A 19 -4.06 -0.73 -12.85
N PRO A 20 -4.49 -0.16 -14.00
CA PRO A 20 -5.87 0.18 -14.36
C PRO A 20 -6.68 -0.95 -14.99
N ALA A 21 -6.06 -2.05 -15.46
CA ALA A 21 -6.80 -3.15 -16.10
C ALA A 21 -7.64 -3.94 -15.08
N ASN A 22 -7.14 -4.12 -13.87
CA ASN A 22 -7.83 -4.69 -12.71
C ASN A 22 -8.47 -6.08 -12.95
N LEU A 23 -7.83 -6.91 -13.77
CA LEU A 23 -8.26 -8.27 -14.08
C LEU A 23 -7.72 -9.26 -13.03
N GLY A 24 -8.12 -9.11 -11.77
CA GLY A 24 -7.50 -9.77 -10.62
C GLY A 24 -7.46 -11.29 -10.71
N PHE A 25 -8.43 -11.94 -11.41
CA PHE A 25 -8.41 -13.39 -11.60
C PHE A 25 -7.19 -13.89 -12.39
N LEU A 26 -6.58 -13.02 -13.22
CA LEU A 26 -5.36 -13.38 -13.97
C LEU A 26 -4.18 -13.71 -13.06
N VAL A 27 -4.17 -13.23 -11.81
CA VAL A 27 -3.07 -13.49 -10.89
C VAL A 27 -2.79 -14.97 -10.67
N PHE A 28 -3.80 -15.85 -10.79
CA PHE A 28 -3.62 -17.29 -10.66
C PHE A 28 -2.77 -17.89 -11.79
N ILE A 29 -2.91 -17.39 -13.00
CA ILE A 29 -2.20 -17.90 -14.17
C ILE A 29 -0.96 -17.05 -14.53
N ALA A 30 -0.91 -15.81 -14.08
CA ALA A 30 0.15 -14.88 -14.42
C ALA A 30 1.57 -15.37 -14.04
N PRO A 31 1.83 -16.01 -12.88
CA PRO A 31 3.15 -16.52 -12.54
C PRO A 31 3.55 -17.79 -13.33
N VAL A 32 2.58 -18.50 -13.94
CA VAL A 32 2.84 -19.79 -14.60
C VAL A 32 3.92 -19.71 -15.67
N PRO A 33 3.89 -18.77 -16.65
CA PRO A 33 4.93 -18.70 -17.69
C PRO A 33 6.33 -18.42 -17.11
N PHE A 34 6.43 -17.60 -16.06
CA PHE A 34 7.70 -17.31 -15.40
C PHE A 34 8.26 -18.53 -14.67
N LEU A 35 7.43 -19.22 -13.86
CA LEU A 35 7.83 -20.45 -13.18
C LEU A 35 8.17 -21.56 -14.16
N TRP A 36 7.42 -21.68 -15.26
CA TRP A 36 7.72 -22.60 -16.36
C TRP A 36 9.09 -22.31 -16.98
N ALA A 37 9.40 -21.04 -17.22
CA ALA A 37 10.72 -20.66 -17.73
C ALA A 37 11.83 -21.03 -16.73
N LEU A 38 11.64 -20.76 -15.43
CA LEU A 38 12.61 -21.07 -14.38
C LEU A 38 12.85 -22.58 -14.20
N ARG A 39 11.88 -23.41 -14.51
CA ARG A 39 12.05 -24.87 -14.51
C ARG A 39 12.97 -25.34 -15.66
N ARG A 40 13.03 -24.55 -16.76
CA ARG A 40 13.76 -24.90 -18.00
C ARG A 40 15.08 -24.19 -18.21
N VAL A 41 15.47 -23.29 -17.30
CA VAL A 41 16.80 -22.65 -17.39
C VAL A 41 17.90 -23.70 -17.24
N THR A 42 18.92 -23.59 -18.07
CA THR A 42 20.06 -24.53 -18.09
C THR A 42 21.32 -23.92 -17.49
N SER A 43 21.40 -22.60 -17.41
CA SER A 43 22.57 -21.89 -16.91
C SER A 43 22.17 -20.74 -15.94
N ARG A 44 23.13 -20.34 -15.09
CA ARG A 44 22.98 -19.15 -14.23
C ARG A 44 22.68 -17.88 -15.03
N ARG A 45 23.28 -17.74 -16.22
CA ARG A 45 23.06 -16.60 -17.11
C ARG A 45 21.61 -16.53 -17.58
N GLU A 46 21.04 -17.67 -17.98
CA GLU A 46 19.62 -17.72 -18.34
C GLU A 46 18.71 -17.39 -17.18
N ALA A 47 18.99 -17.91 -15.97
CA ALA A 47 18.21 -17.57 -14.78
C ALA A 47 18.25 -16.06 -14.48
N VAL A 48 19.44 -15.44 -14.54
CA VAL A 48 19.59 -13.99 -14.36
C VAL A 48 18.81 -13.22 -15.42
N LEU A 49 18.91 -13.61 -16.69
CA LEU A 49 18.20 -12.94 -17.80
C LEU A 49 16.68 -13.06 -17.65
N VAL A 50 16.16 -14.24 -17.32
CA VAL A 50 14.74 -14.49 -17.12
C VAL A 50 14.22 -13.64 -15.94
N GLY A 51 14.94 -13.62 -14.81
CA GLY A 51 14.59 -12.80 -13.67
C GLY A 51 14.65 -11.30 -13.95
N LEU A 52 15.67 -10.85 -14.68
CA LEU A 52 15.84 -9.45 -15.05
C LEU A 52 14.73 -9.00 -16.01
N ILE A 53 14.42 -9.79 -17.04
CA ILE A 53 13.34 -9.50 -17.99
C ILE A 53 12.00 -9.43 -17.27
N PHE A 54 11.67 -10.44 -16.47
CA PHE A 54 10.41 -10.46 -15.70
C PHE A 54 10.32 -9.28 -14.75
N GLY A 55 11.35 -9.08 -13.91
CA GLY A 55 11.32 -8.04 -12.88
C GLY A 55 11.26 -6.63 -13.48
N THR A 56 12.07 -6.35 -14.53
CA THR A 56 12.05 -5.05 -15.20
C THR A 56 10.74 -4.80 -15.93
N ALA A 57 10.21 -5.79 -16.67
CA ALA A 57 8.97 -5.63 -17.41
C ALA A 57 7.76 -5.49 -16.47
N PHE A 58 7.66 -6.32 -15.43
CA PHE A 58 6.55 -6.26 -14.48
C PHE A 58 6.56 -4.98 -13.67
N PHE A 59 7.64 -4.73 -12.92
CA PHE A 59 7.70 -3.56 -12.05
C PHE A 59 7.83 -2.26 -12.84
N GLY A 60 8.57 -2.26 -13.94
CA GLY A 60 8.70 -1.10 -14.82
C GLY A 60 7.38 -0.69 -15.44
N GLY A 61 6.60 -1.66 -15.92
CA GLY A 61 5.27 -1.41 -16.46
C GLY A 61 4.26 -1.00 -15.38
N MET A 62 4.23 -1.68 -14.24
CA MET A 62 3.30 -1.39 -13.15
C MET A 62 3.57 -0.03 -12.50
N LEU A 63 4.83 0.34 -12.32
CA LEU A 63 5.26 1.55 -11.62
C LEU A 63 5.69 2.67 -12.56
N TRP A 64 5.22 2.67 -13.80
CA TRP A 64 5.57 3.72 -14.78
C TRP A 64 5.19 5.13 -14.28
N TRP A 65 4.14 5.23 -13.47
CA TRP A 65 3.67 6.48 -12.89
C TRP A 65 4.70 7.16 -11.97
N ILE A 66 5.67 6.43 -11.43
CA ILE A 66 6.76 7.01 -10.61
C ILE A 66 7.67 7.94 -11.43
N PHE A 67 7.63 7.83 -12.77
CA PHE A 67 8.30 8.83 -13.62
C PHE A 67 7.85 10.28 -13.37
N ILE A 68 6.67 10.48 -12.77
CA ILE A 68 6.20 11.82 -12.38
C ILE A 68 7.12 12.44 -11.31
N VAL A 69 7.74 11.59 -10.46
CA VAL A 69 8.74 11.99 -9.46
C VAL A 69 10.12 12.18 -10.10
N GLY A 70 10.34 11.56 -11.26
CA GLY A 70 11.55 11.63 -12.04
C GLY A 70 12.25 10.29 -12.30
N ALA A 71 13.04 10.26 -13.33
CA ALA A 71 13.83 9.09 -13.74
C ALA A 71 14.80 8.63 -12.62
N VAL A 72 15.34 9.58 -11.85
CA VAL A 72 16.23 9.32 -10.70
C VAL A 72 15.55 8.50 -9.60
N ALA A 73 14.24 8.60 -9.45
CA ALA A 73 13.47 7.77 -8.51
C ALA A 73 13.12 6.41 -9.14
N TRP A 74 12.68 6.40 -10.40
CA TRP A 74 12.17 5.22 -11.06
C TRP A 74 13.26 4.17 -11.34
N PHE A 75 14.40 4.54 -11.95
CA PHE A 75 15.44 3.58 -12.34
C PHE A 75 16.02 2.79 -11.15
N PRO A 76 16.46 3.41 -10.03
CA PRO A 76 16.96 2.67 -8.88
C PRO A 76 15.91 1.78 -8.24
N LEU A 77 14.64 2.23 -8.19
CA LEU A 77 13.54 1.42 -7.67
C LEU A 77 13.34 0.17 -8.51
N ILE A 78 13.20 0.31 -9.83
CA ILE A 78 13.00 -0.85 -10.71
C ILE A 78 14.21 -1.78 -10.70
N ALA A 79 15.45 -1.25 -10.69
CA ALA A 79 16.65 -2.07 -10.55
C ALA A 79 16.64 -2.89 -9.24
N THR A 80 16.24 -2.26 -8.13
CA THR A 80 16.13 -2.94 -6.83
C THR A 80 15.05 -4.04 -6.86
N LEU A 81 13.88 -3.76 -7.41
CA LEU A 81 12.79 -4.73 -7.51
C LEU A 81 13.13 -5.88 -8.48
N ALA A 82 13.80 -5.58 -9.60
CA ALA A 82 14.29 -6.59 -10.52
C ALA A 82 15.38 -7.48 -9.89
N ALA A 83 16.24 -6.92 -9.03
CA ALA A 83 17.24 -7.70 -8.32
C ALA A 83 16.63 -8.80 -7.42
N TYR A 84 15.47 -8.55 -6.81
CA TYR A 84 14.72 -9.60 -6.09
C TYR A 84 14.24 -10.71 -7.02
N ALA A 85 13.72 -10.36 -8.21
CA ALA A 85 13.31 -11.35 -9.20
C ALA A 85 14.51 -12.18 -9.70
N VAL A 86 15.68 -11.56 -9.88
CA VAL A 86 16.92 -12.24 -10.23
C VAL A 86 17.35 -13.18 -9.11
N ALA A 87 17.33 -12.74 -7.84
CA ALA A 87 17.69 -13.58 -6.70
C ALA A 87 16.78 -14.82 -6.60
N TYR A 88 15.46 -14.61 -6.76
CA TYR A 88 14.51 -15.72 -6.82
C TYR A 88 14.78 -16.66 -7.99
N SER A 89 15.09 -16.14 -9.17
CA SER A 89 15.40 -16.95 -10.36
C SER A 89 16.66 -17.78 -10.16
N LEU A 90 17.67 -17.23 -9.50
CA LEU A 90 18.88 -17.97 -9.14
C LEU A 90 18.60 -19.07 -8.12
N LEU A 91 17.75 -18.80 -7.12
CA LEU A 91 17.29 -19.83 -6.18
C LEU A 91 16.61 -20.98 -6.94
N MET A 92 15.67 -20.65 -7.84
CA MET A 92 14.95 -21.66 -8.62
C MET A 92 15.87 -22.45 -9.56
N TYR A 93 16.90 -21.80 -10.11
CA TYR A 93 17.95 -22.49 -10.88
C TYR A 93 18.70 -23.53 -10.02
N LEU A 94 19.03 -23.22 -8.78
CA LEU A 94 19.73 -24.16 -7.89
C LEU A 94 18.90 -25.41 -7.60
N VAL A 95 17.59 -25.27 -7.50
CA VAL A 95 16.67 -26.37 -7.14
C VAL A 95 15.97 -27.00 -8.35
N ARG A 96 16.26 -26.57 -9.57
CA ARG A 96 15.54 -26.98 -10.79
C ARG A 96 15.53 -28.50 -11.05
N LEU A 97 16.56 -29.21 -10.58
CA LEU A 97 16.69 -30.66 -10.73
C LEU A 97 16.23 -31.45 -9.49
N TRP A 98 15.72 -30.75 -8.46
CA TRP A 98 15.19 -31.42 -7.29
C TRP A 98 13.87 -32.12 -7.62
N SER A 99 13.42 -32.99 -6.70
CA SER A 99 12.13 -33.65 -6.86
C SER A 99 11.00 -32.62 -7.04
N PRO A 100 9.96 -32.95 -7.80
CA PRO A 100 8.86 -32.02 -8.09
C PRO A 100 8.25 -31.37 -6.85
N LEU A 101 8.03 -32.15 -5.79
CA LEU A 101 7.46 -31.64 -4.53
C LEU A 101 8.41 -30.65 -3.84
N LEU A 102 9.72 -30.92 -3.80
CA LEU A 102 10.70 -30.00 -3.22
C LEU A 102 10.83 -28.73 -4.06
N TRP A 103 10.83 -28.86 -5.40
CA TRP A 103 10.83 -27.71 -6.29
C TRP A 103 9.59 -26.82 -6.05
N TRP A 104 8.41 -27.45 -5.98
CA TRP A 104 7.16 -26.75 -5.67
C TRP A 104 7.24 -26.02 -4.31
N ALA A 105 7.70 -26.70 -3.27
CA ALA A 105 7.83 -26.11 -1.94
C ALA A 105 8.80 -24.92 -1.92
N VAL A 106 9.93 -25.01 -2.65
CA VAL A 106 10.89 -23.89 -2.77
C VAL A 106 10.33 -22.77 -3.63
N ALA A 107 9.55 -23.07 -4.67
CA ALA A 107 8.88 -22.04 -5.47
C ALA A 107 7.96 -21.20 -4.59
N VAL A 108 7.13 -21.83 -3.77
CA VAL A 108 6.19 -21.16 -2.85
C VAL A 108 6.93 -20.42 -1.73
N GLY A 109 7.82 -21.10 -1.02
CA GLY A 109 8.57 -20.54 0.10
C GLY A 109 9.52 -19.42 -0.33
N GLY A 110 10.21 -19.60 -1.46
CA GLY A 110 11.11 -18.59 -2.02
C GLY A 110 10.40 -17.32 -2.48
N TRP A 111 9.22 -17.44 -3.10
CA TRP A 111 8.41 -16.29 -3.46
C TRP A 111 7.91 -15.55 -2.21
N SER A 112 7.42 -16.31 -1.23
CA SER A 112 6.97 -15.72 0.04
C SER A 112 8.10 -14.99 0.76
N ALA A 113 9.32 -15.57 0.78
CA ALA A 113 10.51 -14.93 1.33
C ALA A 113 10.88 -13.66 0.55
N TRP A 114 10.81 -13.68 -0.77
CA TRP A 114 11.03 -12.52 -1.61
C TRP A 114 10.05 -11.38 -1.27
N GLU A 115 8.73 -11.64 -1.25
CA GLU A 115 7.73 -10.61 -0.93
C GLU A 115 7.92 -10.09 0.50
N PHE A 116 8.22 -10.98 1.45
CA PHE A 116 8.50 -10.60 2.82
C PHE A 116 9.71 -9.66 2.94
N LEU A 117 10.83 -10.01 2.31
CA LEU A 117 12.04 -9.18 2.30
C LEU A 117 11.80 -7.85 1.61
N ARG A 118 11.20 -7.86 0.42
CA ARG A 118 10.90 -6.68 -0.38
C ARG A 118 10.00 -5.70 0.35
N SER A 119 9.08 -6.19 1.17
CA SER A 119 8.20 -5.34 1.98
C SER A 119 8.90 -4.68 3.19
N ARG A 120 10.19 -4.98 3.46
CA ARG A 120 10.94 -4.49 4.63
C ARG A 120 12.28 -3.90 4.31
N TRP A 121 12.92 -4.29 3.24
CA TRP A 121 14.29 -3.92 2.87
C TRP A 121 14.38 -3.71 1.35
N PRO A 122 15.27 -2.81 0.85
CA PRO A 122 16.00 -1.78 1.63
C PRO A 122 15.08 -0.61 2.03
N VAL A 123 15.61 0.31 2.80
CA VAL A 123 15.00 1.61 3.21
C VAL A 123 13.55 1.54 3.70
N GLY A 124 13.19 0.46 4.38
CA GLY A 124 11.83 0.23 4.92
C GLY A 124 10.95 -0.63 4.05
N GLY A 125 11.41 -0.95 2.84
CA GLY A 125 10.74 -1.83 1.88
C GLY A 125 9.76 -1.12 0.95
N PHE A 126 9.33 -1.88 -0.08
CA PHE A 126 8.36 -1.42 -1.06
C PHE A 126 7.44 -2.62 -1.45
N PRO A 127 6.21 -2.71 -0.88
CA PRO A 127 5.34 -3.89 -1.02
C PRO A 127 4.53 -3.92 -2.32
N TRP A 128 4.56 -2.86 -3.14
CA TRP A 128 3.79 -2.77 -4.39
C TRP A 128 3.95 -4.01 -5.27
N GLY A 129 2.85 -4.46 -5.90
CA GLY A 129 2.88 -5.62 -6.79
C GLY A 129 2.96 -6.96 -6.07
N GLY A 130 2.54 -7.05 -4.81
CA GLY A 130 2.35 -8.35 -4.15
C GLY A 130 1.21 -9.14 -4.78
N VAL A 131 1.46 -10.42 -5.13
CA VAL A 131 0.50 -11.22 -5.92
C VAL A 131 -0.80 -11.56 -5.18
N GLY A 132 -0.85 -11.31 -3.88
CA GLY A 132 -2.09 -11.48 -3.10
C GLY A 132 -3.05 -10.29 -3.16
N PHE A 133 -2.63 -9.11 -3.64
CA PHE A 133 -3.51 -7.92 -3.66
C PHE A 133 -4.61 -8.00 -4.72
N PRO A 134 -4.37 -8.44 -5.98
CA PRO A 134 -5.42 -8.52 -6.99
C PRO A 134 -6.61 -9.40 -6.61
N ILE A 135 -6.43 -10.29 -5.65
CA ILE A 135 -7.49 -11.16 -5.10
C ILE A 135 -8.66 -10.34 -4.52
N GLY A 136 -8.42 -9.12 -4.06
CA GLY A 136 -9.46 -8.21 -3.56
C GLY A 136 -10.60 -7.95 -4.54
N THR A 137 -10.38 -8.14 -5.84
CA THR A 137 -11.42 -8.00 -6.88
C THR A 137 -12.39 -9.19 -6.91
N ILE A 138 -12.08 -10.31 -6.25
CA ILE A 138 -12.86 -11.54 -6.23
C ILE A 138 -13.62 -11.63 -4.90
N PRO A 139 -14.96 -11.50 -4.87
CA PRO A 139 -15.74 -11.36 -3.63
C PRO A 139 -15.47 -12.44 -2.56
N GLY A 140 -15.49 -13.72 -2.94
CA GLY A 140 -15.23 -14.81 -1.99
C GLY A 140 -13.80 -14.81 -1.46
N ALA A 141 -12.82 -14.55 -2.32
CA ALA A 141 -11.43 -14.47 -1.94
C ALA A 141 -11.17 -13.24 -1.06
N ARG A 142 -11.80 -12.09 -1.37
CA ARG A 142 -11.77 -10.89 -0.54
C ARG A 142 -12.34 -11.17 0.86
N GLY A 143 -13.49 -11.84 0.96
CA GLY A 143 -14.07 -12.22 2.25
C GLY A 143 -13.14 -13.11 3.07
N ALA A 144 -12.45 -14.07 2.45
CA ALA A 144 -11.48 -14.94 3.13
C ALA A 144 -10.18 -14.22 3.54
N ALA A 145 -9.88 -13.04 2.97
CA ALA A 145 -8.69 -12.26 3.34
C ALA A 145 -8.68 -11.86 4.83
N GLN A 146 -9.84 -11.83 5.51
CA GLN A 146 -9.91 -11.60 6.95
C GLN A 146 -9.11 -12.64 7.76
N TRP A 147 -8.97 -13.87 7.26
CA TRP A 147 -8.26 -14.96 7.97
C TRP A 147 -6.79 -15.08 7.54
N ILE A 148 -6.51 -15.00 6.25
CA ILE A 148 -5.17 -15.27 5.70
C ILE A 148 -4.45 -14.03 5.15
N GLY A 149 -5.16 -12.92 4.95
CA GLY A 149 -4.63 -11.69 4.37
C GLY A 149 -4.11 -11.85 2.94
N PRO A 150 -3.54 -10.77 2.38
CA PRO A 150 -2.92 -10.84 1.06
C PRO A 150 -1.71 -11.78 1.02
N THR A 151 -0.98 -11.94 2.13
CA THR A 151 0.17 -12.86 2.20
C THR A 151 -0.25 -14.32 2.05
N GLY A 152 -1.32 -14.75 2.71
CA GLY A 152 -1.83 -16.11 2.56
C GLY A 152 -2.34 -16.38 1.14
N TRP A 153 -3.01 -15.41 0.52
CA TRP A 153 -3.39 -15.51 -0.88
C TRP A 153 -2.18 -15.58 -1.81
N ALA A 154 -1.11 -14.83 -1.56
CA ALA A 154 0.12 -14.93 -2.35
C ALA A 154 0.71 -16.34 -2.31
N VAL A 155 0.73 -17.00 -1.13
CA VAL A 155 1.14 -18.40 -0.99
C VAL A 155 0.29 -19.32 -1.88
N LEU A 156 -1.05 -19.19 -1.84
CA LEU A 156 -1.96 -20.03 -2.61
C LEU A 156 -1.85 -19.79 -4.13
N VAL A 157 -1.69 -18.54 -4.55
CA VAL A 157 -1.49 -18.19 -5.96
C VAL A 157 -0.22 -18.85 -6.51
N ILE A 158 0.89 -18.73 -5.79
CA ILE A 158 2.15 -19.34 -6.25
C ILE A 158 2.11 -20.87 -6.14
N ALA A 159 1.47 -21.42 -5.11
CA ALA A 159 1.26 -22.86 -4.98
C ALA A 159 0.45 -23.43 -6.16
N PHE A 160 -0.60 -22.73 -6.55
CA PHE A 160 -1.41 -23.07 -7.72
C PHE A 160 -0.57 -23.00 -9.01
N ALA A 161 0.09 -21.87 -9.26
CA ALA A 161 0.88 -21.66 -10.47
C ALA A 161 2.02 -22.68 -10.60
N ALA A 162 2.73 -22.99 -9.51
CA ALA A 162 3.77 -24.02 -9.50
C ALA A 162 3.19 -25.43 -9.74
N GLY A 163 2.01 -25.72 -9.17
CA GLY A 163 1.28 -26.97 -9.43
C GLY A 163 0.88 -27.13 -10.89
N VAL A 164 0.42 -26.05 -11.55
CA VAL A 164 0.09 -26.05 -12.99
C VAL A 164 1.35 -26.30 -13.83
N VAL A 165 2.50 -25.75 -13.46
CA VAL A 165 3.78 -26.04 -14.17
C VAL A 165 4.12 -27.52 -14.08
N LEU A 166 4.01 -28.13 -12.90
CA LEU A 166 4.29 -29.57 -12.73
C LEU A 166 3.30 -30.44 -13.51
N LEU A 167 2.02 -30.07 -13.52
CA LEU A 167 1.00 -30.79 -14.32
C LEU A 167 1.34 -30.75 -15.82
N ALA A 168 1.83 -29.62 -16.33
CA ALA A 168 2.23 -29.46 -17.73
C ALA A 168 3.52 -30.25 -18.08
N GLU A 169 4.26 -30.74 -17.11
CA GLU A 169 5.42 -31.63 -17.26
C GLU A 169 5.04 -33.12 -17.12
N GLU A 170 3.74 -33.43 -17.14
CA GLU A 170 3.22 -34.80 -16.99
C GLU A 170 3.58 -35.46 -15.67
N GLU A 171 3.84 -34.63 -14.62
CA GLU A 171 4.11 -35.11 -13.28
C GLU A 171 2.91 -35.91 -12.74
N LYS A 172 3.20 -37.14 -12.27
CA LYS A 172 2.15 -38.05 -11.80
C LYS A 172 1.54 -37.62 -10.46
N ASP A 173 2.30 -36.95 -9.60
CA ASP A 173 1.83 -36.49 -8.32
C ASP A 173 1.08 -35.15 -8.43
N ARG A 174 -0.21 -35.21 -8.58
CA ARG A 174 -1.12 -34.04 -8.68
C ARG A 174 -1.58 -33.51 -7.33
N ARG A 175 -1.28 -34.21 -6.23
CA ARG A 175 -1.75 -33.85 -4.89
C ARG A 175 -1.47 -32.42 -4.46
N PRO A 176 -0.29 -31.81 -4.74
CA PRO A 176 -0.05 -30.41 -4.38
C PRO A 176 -1.01 -29.43 -5.08
N LEU A 177 -1.31 -29.66 -6.36
CA LEU A 177 -2.25 -28.83 -7.12
C LEU A 177 -3.69 -29.06 -6.63
N GLU A 178 -4.11 -30.29 -6.49
CA GLU A 178 -5.46 -30.65 -6.03
C GLU A 178 -5.74 -30.12 -4.62
N ALA A 179 -4.80 -30.27 -3.70
CA ALA A 179 -4.91 -29.73 -2.35
C ALA A 179 -5.00 -28.18 -2.39
N THR A 180 -4.16 -27.52 -3.21
CA THR A 180 -4.19 -26.06 -3.35
C THR A 180 -5.53 -25.60 -3.89
N VAL A 181 -6.05 -26.23 -4.95
CA VAL A 181 -7.36 -25.90 -5.51
C VAL A 181 -8.47 -26.11 -4.48
N ALA A 182 -8.45 -27.22 -3.75
CA ALA A 182 -9.42 -27.48 -2.69
C ALA A 182 -9.40 -26.39 -1.61
N VAL A 183 -8.21 -25.97 -1.16
CA VAL A 183 -8.06 -24.88 -0.17
C VAL A 183 -8.58 -23.56 -0.71
N ILE A 184 -8.25 -23.20 -1.97
CA ILE A 184 -8.75 -21.97 -2.62
C ILE A 184 -10.28 -21.99 -2.68
N LEU A 185 -10.89 -23.08 -3.11
CA LEU A 185 -12.34 -23.19 -3.23
C LEU A 185 -13.03 -23.13 -1.86
N VAL A 186 -12.51 -23.86 -0.86
CA VAL A 186 -13.07 -23.83 0.50
C VAL A 186 -12.96 -22.43 1.10
N LEU A 187 -11.81 -21.80 1.04
CA LEU A 187 -11.63 -20.45 1.57
C LEU A 187 -12.51 -19.42 0.84
N SER A 188 -12.64 -19.53 -0.49
CA SER A 188 -13.51 -18.63 -1.25
C SER A 188 -14.98 -18.84 -0.90
N ALA A 189 -15.43 -20.08 -0.74
CA ALA A 189 -16.80 -20.41 -0.30
C ALA A 189 -17.06 -19.89 1.12
N LEU A 190 -16.13 -20.13 2.05
CA LEU A 190 -16.24 -19.59 3.40
C LEU A 190 -16.21 -18.05 3.40
N GLY A 191 -15.39 -17.44 2.57
CA GLY A 191 -15.35 -15.99 2.43
C GLY A 191 -16.64 -15.38 1.87
N LEU A 192 -17.37 -16.10 1.02
CA LEU A 192 -18.72 -15.70 0.58
C LEU A 192 -19.76 -15.88 1.68
N ALA A 193 -19.68 -17.00 2.43
CA ALA A 193 -20.68 -17.34 3.43
C ALA A 193 -20.48 -16.60 4.76
N LEU A 194 -19.23 -16.43 5.17
CA LEU A 194 -18.82 -15.90 6.48
C LEU A 194 -17.95 -14.63 6.34
N GLY A 195 -17.97 -13.98 5.17
CA GLY A 195 -17.27 -12.73 4.95
C GLY A 195 -17.71 -11.66 5.95
N PRO A 196 -16.93 -10.57 6.11
CA PRO A 196 -17.28 -9.52 7.05
C PRO A 196 -18.69 -9.01 6.80
N GLN A 197 -19.55 -9.15 7.80
CA GLN A 197 -20.90 -8.59 7.81
C GLN A 197 -20.85 -7.24 8.52
N ALA A 198 -21.62 -6.27 8.01
CA ALA A 198 -21.83 -5.01 8.72
C ALA A 198 -22.76 -5.27 9.91
N GLU A 199 -22.18 -5.65 11.04
CA GLU A 199 -22.91 -5.88 12.29
C GLU A 199 -22.72 -4.70 13.25
N GLY A 200 -23.78 -4.37 13.98
CA GLY A 200 -23.75 -3.33 14.99
C GLY A 200 -24.07 -1.92 14.49
N GLN A 201 -23.75 -0.92 15.30
CA GLN A 201 -23.96 0.48 15.00
C GLN A 201 -22.98 0.96 13.93
N GLY A 202 -23.48 1.48 12.82
CA GLY A 202 -22.67 2.12 11.80
C GLY A 202 -22.19 3.51 12.24
N ILE A 203 -21.02 3.92 11.72
CA ILE A 203 -20.50 5.28 11.85
C ILE A 203 -20.73 6.02 10.54
N ARG A 204 -21.38 7.20 10.62
CA ARG A 204 -21.57 8.08 9.46
C ARG A 204 -20.32 8.93 9.26
N VAL A 205 -19.68 8.80 8.11
CA VAL A 205 -18.41 9.48 7.83
C VAL A 205 -18.57 10.45 6.66
N ALA A 206 -18.10 11.67 6.83
CA ALA A 206 -17.89 12.62 5.74
C ALA A 206 -16.39 12.67 5.39
N ILE A 207 -16.06 12.39 4.15
CA ILE A 207 -14.70 12.57 3.61
C ILE A 207 -14.67 13.93 2.92
N VAL A 208 -13.84 14.83 3.41
CA VAL A 208 -13.68 16.19 2.89
C VAL A 208 -12.38 16.25 2.11
N GLN A 209 -12.49 16.56 0.81
CA GLN A 209 -11.34 16.69 -0.08
C GLN A 209 -11.38 18.05 -0.78
N GLY A 210 -10.59 19.00 -0.28
CA GLY A 210 -10.47 20.34 -0.84
C GLY A 210 -9.63 20.37 -2.12
N GLY A 211 -8.76 19.39 -2.32
CA GLY A 211 -7.82 19.36 -3.43
C GLY A 211 -6.70 20.38 -3.30
N SER A 212 -5.77 20.40 -4.27
CA SER A 212 -4.78 21.46 -4.45
C SER A 212 -5.07 22.23 -5.75
N PRO A 213 -5.05 23.58 -5.72
CA PRO A 213 -5.22 24.38 -6.94
C PRO A 213 -4.03 24.27 -7.91
N CYS A 214 -2.87 23.87 -7.39
CA CYS A 214 -1.62 23.73 -8.16
C CYS A 214 -0.87 22.43 -7.78
N PRO A 215 -1.41 21.27 -8.12
CA PRO A 215 -0.99 19.98 -7.56
C PRO A 215 0.44 19.54 -7.94
N ARG A 216 1.11 20.21 -8.85
CA ARG A 216 2.47 19.90 -9.29
C ARG A 216 3.44 21.05 -9.15
N GLU A 217 2.92 22.25 -9.21
CA GLU A 217 3.67 23.50 -9.19
C GLU A 217 3.21 24.22 -7.92
N HIS A 218 3.94 24.10 -6.83
CA HIS A 218 3.62 24.79 -5.59
C HIS A 218 3.47 26.29 -5.86
N CYS A 219 2.25 26.79 -5.85
CA CYS A 219 1.96 28.20 -6.04
C CYS A 219 2.00 28.96 -4.72
N ALA A 220 2.10 30.28 -4.81
CA ALA A 220 1.93 31.15 -3.66
C ALA A 220 0.57 30.89 -3.00
N ASP A 221 0.53 30.89 -1.67
CA ASP A 221 -0.67 30.72 -0.86
C ASP A 221 -1.41 29.37 -1.04
N GLU A 222 -0.77 28.37 -1.65
CA GLU A 222 -1.35 27.03 -1.84
C GLU A 222 -1.88 26.44 -0.53
N THR A 223 -1.12 26.55 0.57
CA THR A 223 -1.50 26.02 1.88
C THR A 223 -2.77 26.68 2.42
N GLU A 224 -2.90 28.00 2.24
CA GLU A 224 -4.12 28.75 2.60
C GLU A 224 -5.31 28.26 1.77
N MET A 225 -5.16 28.18 0.46
CA MET A 225 -6.23 27.75 -0.44
C MET A 225 -6.69 26.32 -0.14
N ILE A 226 -5.76 25.41 0.18
CA ILE A 226 -6.09 24.02 0.58
C ILE A 226 -6.86 24.02 1.91
N TYR A 227 -6.38 24.77 2.91
CA TYR A 227 -7.03 24.88 4.21
C TYR A 227 -8.45 25.45 4.08
N ASP A 228 -8.60 26.56 3.38
CA ASP A 228 -9.87 27.24 3.17
C ASP A 228 -10.87 26.38 2.40
N ALA A 229 -10.40 25.62 1.40
CA ALA A 229 -11.24 24.68 0.67
C ALA A 229 -11.77 23.55 1.58
N HIS A 230 -10.93 22.97 2.44
CA HIS A 230 -11.35 21.95 3.40
C HIS A 230 -12.32 22.52 4.44
N LEU A 231 -12.01 23.71 4.99
CA LEU A 231 -12.87 24.40 5.95
C LEU A 231 -14.20 24.78 5.33
N GLY A 232 -14.19 25.33 4.12
CA GLY A 232 -15.40 25.70 3.36
C GLY A 232 -16.32 24.51 3.11
N LEU A 233 -15.77 23.38 2.66
CA LEU A 233 -16.54 22.14 2.49
C LEU A 233 -17.07 21.61 3.83
N THR A 234 -16.27 21.67 4.90
CA THR A 234 -16.70 21.24 6.23
C THR A 234 -17.89 22.05 6.72
N ARG A 235 -17.95 23.36 6.43
CA ARG A 235 -19.07 24.25 6.76
C ARG A 235 -20.38 23.88 6.07
N THR A 236 -20.33 23.13 4.96
CA THR A 236 -21.56 22.65 4.28
C THR A 236 -22.17 21.41 4.95
N ILE A 237 -21.45 20.75 5.84
CA ILE A 237 -21.95 19.57 6.56
C ILE A 237 -23.00 20.04 7.60
N ALA A 238 -24.20 19.46 7.53
CA ALA A 238 -25.26 19.78 8.47
C ALA A 238 -24.95 19.26 9.89
N PRO A 239 -25.31 20.00 10.95
CA PRO A 239 -25.19 19.54 12.34
C PRO A 239 -25.88 18.18 12.55
N GLY A 240 -25.23 17.24 13.26
CA GLY A 240 -25.76 15.92 13.58
C GLY A 240 -25.89 14.95 12.39
N SER A 241 -25.47 15.35 11.19
CA SER A 241 -25.59 14.49 9.99
C SER A 241 -24.53 13.39 9.91
N VAL A 242 -23.37 13.58 10.53
CA VAL A 242 -22.24 12.67 10.54
C VAL A 242 -21.64 12.54 11.94
N ASP A 243 -20.87 11.46 12.14
CA ASP A 243 -20.23 11.17 13.42
C ASP A 243 -18.70 11.42 13.34
N LEU A 244 -18.15 11.37 12.12
CA LEU A 244 -16.73 11.58 11.85
C LEU A 244 -16.55 12.37 10.55
N VAL A 245 -15.71 13.40 10.60
CA VAL A 245 -15.23 14.15 9.43
C VAL A 245 -13.76 13.84 9.23
N VAL A 246 -13.35 13.53 8.00
CA VAL A 246 -11.96 13.19 7.67
C VAL A 246 -11.46 14.13 6.58
N TRP A 247 -10.40 14.88 6.88
CA TRP A 247 -9.63 15.65 5.90
C TRP A 247 -8.44 14.83 5.41
N ALA A 248 -8.02 15.10 4.19
CA ALA A 248 -6.88 14.45 3.58
C ALA A 248 -5.53 14.78 4.29
N GLU A 249 -4.48 14.03 3.97
CA GLU A 249 -3.09 14.41 4.29
C GLU A 249 -2.76 15.78 3.67
N SER A 250 -1.95 16.58 4.37
CA SER A 250 -1.55 17.94 3.93
C SER A 250 -2.70 18.94 3.74
N SER A 251 -3.80 18.78 4.50
CA SER A 251 -4.93 19.71 4.49
C SER A 251 -4.60 21.03 5.18
N PHE A 252 -3.55 21.10 5.97
CA PHE A 252 -3.06 22.28 6.64
C PHE A 252 -1.53 22.25 6.81
N GLY A 253 -0.92 23.42 7.02
CA GLY A 253 0.52 23.55 7.22
C GLY A 253 0.94 25.00 7.38
N GLY A 254 2.24 25.27 7.56
CA GLY A 254 2.76 26.63 7.67
C GLY A 254 2.02 27.48 8.71
N SER A 255 1.56 28.67 8.33
CA SER A 255 0.77 29.59 9.16
C SER A 255 -0.64 29.06 9.48
N PHE A 256 -1.15 28.10 8.70
CA PHE A 256 -2.45 27.42 8.90
C PHE A 256 -2.30 26.11 9.69
N ASN A 257 -1.31 26.02 10.57
CA ASN A 257 -1.11 24.84 11.41
C ASN A 257 -1.71 25.05 12.81
N PRO A 258 -2.67 24.20 13.24
CA PRO A 258 -3.34 24.32 14.53
C PRO A 258 -2.41 24.14 15.75
N SER A 259 -1.21 23.60 15.58
CA SER A 259 -0.21 23.49 16.66
C SER A 259 0.45 24.82 17.02
N PHE A 260 0.47 25.78 16.09
CA PHE A 260 1.16 27.06 16.25
C PHE A 260 0.19 28.26 16.09
N ASN A 261 -0.97 28.07 15.47
CA ASN A 261 -1.96 29.10 15.25
C ASN A 261 -3.22 28.80 16.05
N PRO A 262 -3.44 29.51 17.18
CA PRO A 262 -4.63 29.31 18.02
C PRO A 262 -5.95 29.60 17.32
N GLU A 263 -5.96 30.54 16.35
CA GLU A 263 -7.15 30.88 15.57
C GLU A 263 -7.55 29.72 14.65
N VAL A 264 -6.60 29.14 13.90
CA VAL A 264 -6.82 27.93 13.08
C VAL A 264 -7.32 26.78 13.94
N LYS A 265 -6.70 26.57 15.11
CA LYS A 265 -7.13 25.55 16.06
C LYS A 265 -8.57 25.78 16.52
N ALA A 266 -8.91 27.02 16.85
CA ALA A 266 -10.25 27.38 17.26
C ALA A 266 -11.28 27.22 16.14
N GLN A 267 -10.95 27.60 14.90
CA GLN A 267 -11.81 27.41 13.73
C GLN A 267 -12.14 25.92 13.51
N MET A 268 -11.13 25.04 13.52
CA MET A 268 -11.31 23.59 13.35
C MET A 268 -12.15 23.00 14.50
N GLY A 269 -11.86 23.37 15.75
CA GLY A 269 -12.63 22.94 16.91
C GLY A 269 -14.09 23.44 16.87
N THR A 270 -14.30 24.66 16.42
CA THR A 270 -15.67 25.24 16.27
C THR A 270 -16.47 24.44 15.24
N GLU A 271 -15.88 24.05 14.13
CA GLU A 271 -16.59 23.23 13.12
C GLU A 271 -16.89 21.81 13.63
N ALA A 272 -15.95 21.18 14.35
CA ALA A 272 -16.20 19.89 15.00
C ALA A 272 -17.38 20.00 15.98
N ALA A 273 -17.41 21.06 16.81
CA ALA A 273 -18.50 21.31 17.75
C ALA A 273 -19.82 21.66 17.05
N ARG A 274 -19.80 22.50 16.01
CA ARG A 274 -20.98 22.84 15.22
C ARG A 274 -21.66 21.63 14.60
N ILE A 275 -20.85 20.72 14.03
CA ILE A 275 -21.36 19.49 13.42
C ILE A 275 -21.77 18.47 14.49
N GLY A 276 -21.14 18.51 15.67
CA GLY A 276 -21.27 17.51 16.73
C GLY A 276 -20.55 16.19 16.36
N ALA A 277 -19.44 16.28 15.63
CA ALA A 277 -18.69 15.14 15.10
C ALA A 277 -17.20 15.23 15.44
N TYR A 278 -16.53 14.07 15.46
CA TYR A 278 -15.08 14.05 15.48
C TYR A 278 -14.52 14.56 14.15
N LEU A 279 -13.39 15.27 14.18
CA LEU A 279 -12.68 15.75 13.00
C LEU A 279 -11.24 15.24 13.03
N VAL A 280 -10.86 14.45 12.03
CA VAL A 280 -9.48 14.04 11.76
C VAL A 280 -8.95 14.87 10.61
N ALA A 281 -7.82 15.55 10.80
CA ALA A 281 -7.19 16.34 9.75
C ALA A 281 -5.68 16.10 9.70
N GLY A 282 -5.13 15.99 8.48
CA GLY A 282 -3.72 15.71 8.24
C GLY A 282 -2.95 16.96 7.86
N GLY A 283 -1.72 17.11 8.38
CA GLY A 283 -0.84 18.22 8.03
C GLY A 283 0.59 18.03 8.46
N SER A 284 1.40 19.05 8.22
CA SER A 284 2.83 19.04 8.52
C SER A 284 3.25 20.22 9.38
N ARG A 285 4.32 20.03 10.17
CA ARG A 285 4.90 21.08 11.00
C ARG A 285 6.44 20.98 11.08
N PRO A 286 7.17 22.11 11.26
CA PRO A 286 8.59 22.08 11.57
C PRO A 286 8.83 21.48 12.95
N ALA A 287 9.93 20.71 13.11
CA ALA A 287 10.33 20.05 14.34
C ALA A 287 11.87 20.11 14.52
N GLY A 288 12.41 21.32 14.70
CA GLY A 288 13.85 21.59 14.74
C GLY A 288 14.51 21.34 13.38
N GLU A 289 15.50 20.44 13.32
CA GLU A 289 16.17 20.03 12.09
C GLU A 289 15.31 19.09 11.22
N PHE A 290 14.21 18.59 11.77
CA PHE A 290 13.26 17.70 11.13
C PHE A 290 11.95 18.42 10.81
N TRP A 291 11.00 17.68 10.24
CA TRP A 291 9.60 18.04 10.14
C TRP A 291 8.72 16.84 10.48
N ASP A 292 7.48 17.11 10.92
CA ASP A 292 6.50 16.09 11.27
C ASP A 292 5.40 16.06 10.22
N ASN A 293 4.96 14.84 9.86
CA ASN A 293 3.72 14.58 9.17
C ASN A 293 2.78 13.91 10.19
N TYR A 294 1.60 14.51 10.44
CA TYR A 294 0.73 14.04 11.51
C TYR A 294 -0.74 14.27 11.21
N ASN A 295 -1.59 13.46 11.85
CA ASN A 295 -3.03 13.71 11.94
C ASN A 295 -3.35 14.19 13.33
N ILE A 296 -4.21 15.25 13.42
CA ILE A 296 -4.80 15.76 14.65
C ILE A 296 -6.26 15.38 14.71
N VAL A 297 -6.76 15.04 15.89
CA VAL A 297 -8.15 14.64 16.13
C VAL A 297 -8.81 15.63 17.08
N PHE A 298 -9.92 16.23 16.64
CA PHE A 298 -10.80 17.05 17.47
C PHE A 298 -12.04 16.25 17.88
N ALA A 299 -12.51 16.48 19.10
CA ALA A 299 -13.76 15.93 19.62
C ALA A 299 -14.98 16.80 19.25
N PRO A 300 -16.21 16.28 19.42
CA PRO A 300 -17.45 17.05 19.20
C PRO A 300 -17.66 18.27 20.11
N ASP A 301 -16.87 18.43 21.15
CA ASP A 301 -16.82 19.62 21.98
C ASP A 301 -15.81 20.69 21.52
N GLY A 302 -15.10 20.41 20.42
CA GLY A 302 -14.04 21.25 19.85
C GLY A 302 -12.68 21.08 20.50
N SER A 303 -12.54 20.25 21.52
CA SER A 303 -11.26 19.96 22.15
C SER A 303 -10.39 19.02 21.29
N VAL A 304 -9.06 19.09 21.47
CA VAL A 304 -8.14 18.15 20.82
C VAL A 304 -8.05 16.86 21.63
N VAL A 305 -8.36 15.74 20.99
CA VAL A 305 -8.23 14.40 21.57
C VAL A 305 -6.79 13.93 21.57
N GLY A 306 -6.04 14.21 20.49
CA GLY A 306 -4.66 13.82 20.35
C GLY A 306 -4.14 13.89 18.91
N GLU A 307 -2.94 13.37 18.71
CA GLU A 307 -2.23 13.37 17.42
C GLU A 307 -1.65 11.98 17.12
N TYR A 308 -1.64 11.64 15.84
CA TYR A 308 -0.91 10.49 15.29
C TYR A 308 0.23 10.98 14.41
N MET A 309 1.44 10.51 14.66
CA MET A 309 2.63 10.83 13.87
C MET A 309 2.91 9.73 12.85
N LYS A 310 3.13 10.11 11.58
CA LYS A 310 3.51 9.16 10.52
C LYS A 310 4.77 8.38 10.90
N ARG A 311 4.71 7.06 10.85
CA ARG A 311 5.78 6.15 11.27
C ARG A 311 6.67 5.69 10.12
N HIS A 312 6.12 5.72 8.89
CA HIS A 312 6.82 5.23 7.70
C HIS A 312 6.95 6.32 6.64
N PRO A 313 8.04 7.12 6.71
CA PRO A 313 8.29 8.15 5.71
C PRO A 313 8.63 7.54 4.35
N VAL A 314 8.24 8.23 3.29
CA VAL A 314 8.55 7.89 1.90
C VAL A 314 10.04 8.15 1.63
N PRO A 315 10.82 7.12 1.26
CA PRO A 315 12.22 7.33 0.88
C PRO A 315 12.33 8.28 -0.31
N PHE A 316 13.29 9.18 -0.25
CA PHE A 316 13.55 10.22 -1.27
C PHE A 316 12.43 11.27 -1.49
N GLY A 317 11.30 11.12 -0.80
CA GLY A 317 10.21 12.11 -0.81
C GLY A 317 10.09 12.83 0.53
N GLU A 318 10.24 12.11 1.64
CA GLU A 318 10.09 12.66 2.99
C GLU A 318 11.38 12.59 3.82
N TYR A 319 12.34 11.80 3.38
CA TYR A 319 13.71 11.77 3.91
C TYR A 319 14.67 11.25 2.83
N VAL A 320 15.95 11.58 2.97
CA VAL A 320 17.00 11.10 2.06
C VAL A 320 17.85 10.06 2.77
N PRO A 321 17.71 8.77 2.44
CA PRO A 321 18.61 7.74 2.98
C PRO A 321 20.05 8.04 2.62
N MET A 322 20.99 7.89 3.58
CA MET A 322 22.43 8.16 3.36
C MET A 322 22.69 9.54 2.73
N ARG A 323 22.02 10.58 3.22
CA ARG A 323 22.02 11.95 2.67
C ARG A 323 23.43 12.44 2.31
N ASP A 324 24.42 12.23 3.15
CA ASP A 324 25.80 12.68 2.94
C ASP A 324 26.44 12.02 1.70
N LEU A 325 26.13 10.75 1.46
CA LEU A 325 26.62 10.01 0.29
C LEU A 325 25.95 10.46 -1.00
N LEU A 326 24.69 10.86 -0.93
CA LEU A 326 23.85 11.18 -2.08
C LEU A 326 23.72 12.67 -2.37
N ARG A 327 24.43 13.55 -1.63
CA ARG A 327 24.37 15.02 -1.75
C ARG A 327 24.73 15.57 -3.14
N PHE A 328 25.39 14.76 -3.99
CA PHE A 328 25.75 15.13 -5.36
C PHE A 328 24.55 15.04 -6.33
N ILE A 329 23.40 14.53 -5.92
CA ILE A 329 22.17 14.43 -6.74
C ILE A 329 21.34 15.69 -6.51
N PRO A 330 21.27 16.64 -7.48
CA PRO A 330 20.59 17.92 -7.27
C PRO A 330 19.09 17.79 -6.93
N GLN A 331 18.42 16.78 -7.48
CA GLN A 331 17.00 16.56 -7.28
C GLN A 331 16.65 16.29 -5.79
N LEU A 332 17.59 15.78 -5.00
CA LEU A 332 17.37 15.51 -3.57
C LEU A 332 17.35 16.80 -2.73
N ALA A 333 17.75 17.96 -3.30
CA ALA A 333 17.58 19.26 -2.64
C ALA A 333 16.10 19.64 -2.43
N GLN A 334 15.17 19.00 -3.16
CA GLN A 334 13.72 19.15 -2.94
C GLN A 334 13.26 18.61 -1.60
N VAL A 335 14.06 17.74 -0.94
CA VAL A 335 13.83 17.23 0.42
C VAL A 335 14.86 17.87 1.36
N PRO A 336 14.68 19.15 1.72
CA PRO A 336 15.70 19.89 2.47
C PRO A 336 15.87 19.41 3.92
N ARG A 337 14.82 18.83 4.50
CA ARG A 337 14.80 18.27 5.85
C ARG A 337 14.20 16.88 5.86
N ASP A 338 14.68 16.02 6.74
CA ASP A 338 14.12 14.68 6.90
C ASP A 338 12.89 14.71 7.80
N MET A 339 11.89 13.87 7.49
CA MET A 339 10.73 13.68 8.34
C MET A 339 11.11 12.89 9.62
N ARG A 340 10.65 13.37 10.76
CA ARG A 340 10.76 12.64 12.01
C ARG A 340 9.72 11.53 12.07
N ARG A 341 10.17 10.31 12.37
CA ARG A 341 9.31 9.12 12.43
C ARG A 341 8.52 9.07 13.74
N GLY A 342 7.24 8.79 13.65
CA GLY A 342 6.45 8.33 14.79
C GLY A 342 6.90 6.95 15.27
N THR A 343 6.65 6.63 16.52
CA THR A 343 7.17 5.42 17.17
C THR A 343 6.13 4.35 17.43
N GLN A 344 4.83 4.72 17.52
CA GLN A 344 3.78 3.82 17.97
C GLN A 344 2.45 4.02 17.23
N ALA A 345 1.60 3.00 17.25
CA ALA A 345 0.20 3.10 16.92
C ALA A 345 -0.52 3.96 17.97
N VAL A 346 -1.46 4.80 17.54
CA VAL A 346 -2.26 5.64 18.45
C VAL A 346 -3.73 5.43 18.14
N VAL A 347 -4.51 5.09 19.16
CA VAL A 347 -5.92 4.83 19.05
C VAL A 347 -6.69 5.88 19.86
N PHE A 348 -7.64 6.54 19.23
CA PHE A 348 -8.44 7.61 19.81
C PHE A 348 -9.84 7.08 20.19
N PRO A 349 -10.31 7.26 21.43
CA PRO A 349 -11.68 6.95 21.79
C PRO A 349 -12.65 7.93 21.14
N MET A 350 -13.71 7.44 20.52
CA MET A 350 -14.81 8.21 19.94
C MET A 350 -16.12 7.77 20.56
N ALA A 351 -16.72 8.58 21.42
CA ALA A 351 -18.04 8.34 21.95
C ALA A 351 -19.11 8.77 20.93
N ILE A 352 -19.91 7.82 20.44
CA ILE A 352 -20.97 8.04 19.46
C ILE A 352 -22.24 7.36 20.01
N GLY A 353 -23.20 8.15 20.47
CA GLY A 353 -24.34 7.66 21.22
C GLY A 353 -23.89 6.96 22.51
N GLU A 354 -24.35 5.75 22.75
CA GLU A 354 -23.98 4.93 23.92
C GLU A 354 -22.72 4.08 23.68
N THR A 355 -22.15 4.10 22.47
CA THR A 355 -21.01 3.26 22.09
C THR A 355 -19.74 4.09 22.00
N THR A 356 -18.65 3.54 22.55
CA THR A 356 -17.30 4.11 22.34
C THR A 356 -16.57 3.29 21.29
N PHE A 357 -16.36 3.88 20.11
CA PHE A 357 -15.51 3.32 19.06
C PHE A 357 -14.05 3.72 19.29
N ARG A 358 -13.14 2.97 18.71
CA ARG A 358 -11.70 3.22 18.77
C ARG A 358 -11.18 3.47 17.37
N LEU A 359 -10.74 4.72 17.13
CA LEU A 359 -10.21 5.18 15.85
C LEU A 359 -8.69 5.01 15.81
N GLY A 360 -8.16 4.22 14.88
CA GLY A 360 -6.77 4.21 14.48
C GLY A 360 -6.55 5.13 13.27
N SER A 361 -5.33 5.58 13.11
CA SER A 361 -4.96 6.44 11.98
C SER A 361 -3.62 6.03 11.39
N VAL A 362 -3.53 6.03 10.06
CA VAL A 362 -2.28 5.91 9.31
C VAL A 362 -2.25 6.94 8.19
N ILE A 363 -1.06 7.27 7.68
CA ILE A 363 -0.90 8.35 6.72
C ILE A 363 -0.28 7.82 5.43
N SER A 364 -0.99 8.01 4.30
CA SER A 364 -0.50 7.85 2.93
C SER A 364 0.19 6.49 2.70
N PHE A 365 1.48 6.50 2.39
CA PHE A 365 2.31 5.33 2.07
C PHE A 365 2.24 4.19 3.11
N GLU A 366 1.92 4.50 4.37
CA GLU A 366 1.71 3.46 5.40
C GLU A 366 0.56 2.52 5.05
N GLY A 367 -0.45 3.02 4.34
CA GLY A 367 -1.60 2.24 3.87
C GLY A 367 -1.21 1.05 2.99
N ALA A 368 -0.10 1.15 2.25
CA ALA A 368 0.42 0.08 1.43
C ALA A 368 1.05 -1.09 2.24
N PHE A 369 1.27 -0.90 3.55
CA PHE A 369 1.94 -1.90 4.37
C PHE A 369 0.99 -2.54 5.39
N PRO A 370 0.58 -3.80 5.21
CA PRO A 370 -0.32 -4.48 6.15
C PRO A 370 0.14 -4.46 7.61
N ARG A 371 1.44 -4.32 7.87
CA ARG A 371 2.00 -4.26 9.23
C ARG A 371 1.54 -3.04 10.02
N TYR A 372 1.32 -1.88 9.38
CA TYR A 372 0.83 -0.68 10.06
C TYR A 372 -0.65 -0.82 10.40
N MET A 373 -1.49 -1.26 9.45
CA MET A 373 -2.90 -1.58 9.70
C MET A 373 -3.04 -2.57 10.85
N ARG A 374 -2.27 -3.68 10.79
CA ARG A 374 -2.28 -4.69 11.84
C ARG A 374 -1.84 -4.14 13.19
N SER A 375 -0.92 -3.17 13.25
CA SER A 375 -0.51 -2.55 14.52
C SER A 375 -1.62 -1.70 15.13
N GLU A 376 -2.41 -0.98 14.32
CA GLU A 376 -3.57 -0.24 14.79
C GLU A 376 -4.64 -1.18 15.36
N VAL A 377 -4.96 -2.27 14.63
CA VAL A 377 -5.90 -3.29 15.13
C VAL A 377 -5.41 -3.93 16.43
N LYS A 378 -4.12 -4.24 16.55
CA LYS A 378 -3.54 -4.78 17.79
C LYS A 378 -3.57 -3.77 18.95
N ALA A 379 -3.47 -2.48 18.67
CA ALA A 379 -3.66 -1.41 19.66
C ALA A 379 -5.14 -1.23 20.03
N GLY A 380 -6.05 -1.92 19.34
CA GLY A 380 -7.48 -1.97 19.62
C GLY A 380 -8.33 -1.11 18.70
N ALA A 381 -7.81 -0.61 17.56
CA ALA A 381 -8.61 0.13 16.59
C ALA A 381 -9.74 -0.75 16.02
N GLN A 382 -10.92 -0.18 15.93
CA GLN A 382 -12.13 -0.76 15.32
C GLN A 382 -12.45 -0.07 13.98
N VAL A 383 -12.04 1.19 13.86
CA VAL A 383 -12.11 2.01 12.64
C VAL A 383 -10.72 2.51 12.34
N ILE A 384 -10.29 2.47 11.09
CA ILE A 384 -8.99 2.99 10.67
C ILE A 384 -9.19 4.00 9.56
N VAL A 385 -8.63 5.19 9.74
CA VAL A 385 -8.53 6.23 8.72
C VAL A 385 -7.17 6.15 8.06
N VAL A 386 -7.15 6.10 6.74
CA VAL A 386 -5.96 6.29 5.90
C VAL A 386 -6.06 7.67 5.26
N ALA A 387 -5.43 8.67 5.88
CA ALA A 387 -5.37 10.00 5.29
C ALA A 387 -4.24 10.03 4.26
N THR A 388 -4.56 10.34 3.00
CA THR A 388 -3.58 10.38 1.91
C THR A 388 -3.75 11.61 1.03
N ASN A 389 -2.67 12.03 0.39
CA ASN A 389 -2.67 13.09 -0.61
C ASN A 389 -2.06 12.55 -1.92
N GLU A 390 -2.93 12.29 -2.89
CA GLU A 390 -2.57 11.74 -4.19
C GLU A 390 -2.54 12.82 -5.30
N SER A 391 -2.65 14.11 -4.94
CA SER A 391 -2.78 15.22 -5.89
C SER A 391 -1.59 15.30 -6.88
N SER A 392 -0.39 14.92 -6.44
CA SER A 392 0.82 14.94 -7.26
C SER A 392 0.87 13.86 -8.34
N TYR A 393 0.13 12.76 -8.20
CA TYR A 393 0.17 11.63 -9.14
C TYR A 393 -0.76 11.81 -10.35
N GLY A 394 -1.63 12.82 -10.34
CA GLY A 394 -2.55 13.12 -11.43
C GLY A 394 -3.57 12.00 -11.67
N ARG A 395 -3.96 11.80 -12.95
CA ARG A 395 -4.94 10.77 -13.34
C ARG A 395 -4.28 9.40 -13.64
N GLY A 396 -3.18 9.09 -13.00
CA GLY A 396 -2.48 7.79 -13.17
C GLY A 396 -3.08 6.68 -12.30
N PRO A 397 -2.60 5.44 -12.45
CA PRO A 397 -3.08 4.30 -11.68
C PRO A 397 -2.56 4.25 -10.23
N ALA A 398 -1.79 5.26 -9.79
CA ALA A 398 -1.16 5.27 -8.47
C ALA A 398 -2.19 5.14 -7.35
N SER A 399 -3.22 6.00 -7.36
CA SER A 399 -4.27 6.00 -6.35
C SER A 399 -5.07 4.70 -6.36
N ASP A 400 -5.44 4.19 -7.54
CA ASP A 400 -6.16 2.92 -7.67
C ASP A 400 -5.32 1.75 -7.15
N GLN A 401 -4.00 1.78 -7.37
CA GLN A 401 -3.09 0.75 -6.85
C GLN A 401 -2.84 0.85 -5.34
N LEU A 402 -3.03 2.03 -4.72
CA LEU A 402 -2.91 2.22 -3.28
C LEU A 402 -4.19 1.78 -2.55
N ILE A 403 -5.34 2.04 -3.14
CA ILE A 403 -6.67 1.84 -2.54
C ILE A 403 -7.19 0.41 -2.80
N GLY A 404 -6.91 -0.13 -3.99
CA GLY A 404 -7.38 -1.44 -4.47
C GLY A 404 -6.67 -2.58 -3.88
#